data_64a5af0d318b483342406416e3934001
#
_entry.id   64a5af0d318b483342406416e3934001
#
_cell.length_a   1.000
_cell.length_b   1.000
_cell.length_c   1.000
_cell.angle_alpha   90.00
_cell.angle_beta   90.00
_cell.angle_gamma   90.00
#
_symmetry.space_group_name_H-M   'P 1'
#
loop_
_entity.id
_entity.type
_entity.pdbx_description
1 polymer ?
#
loop_
_entity_poly.entity_id
_entity_poly.type
_entity_poly.pdbx_seq_one_letter_code
_entity_poly.pdbx_strand_id
1 'polypeptide(L)'
;MLAVVYMFNFVDRQILAILLPAIRDEFLVSDTILGLLVGTAFALFYSILGIPIALLADRWNRRNLIAIALAIWSGMTALSGLAANIWQLALARVGVGIGEAGCSPPAHSMISDLYPPEQRSTAMGVYTLGISAGIMLAYLAGGWVVENIGWREAFFIVGIPGLLLAVVVRTTVIEPPRGHSENRADKGEHPPILAVFQFLLQRRSFLHMAVGAGLSSFAGYAVISFFPSFIIRSYDMQIVLLGTWLGLILGIAGGFGFFSGGFFADYFGRTRQRNALWFIAATQLAAAAASVGVYLAPTAHAALLMFILPAMISN
;
A
#
# COMPACT_ATOMS: atom_id res chain seq x y z
N MET A 1 3.97 -16.02 6.25
CA MET A 1 4.47 -14.95 7.13
C MET A 1 4.63 -13.62 6.40
N LEU A 2 5.40 -13.51 5.29
CA LEU A 2 5.59 -12.24 4.57
C LEU A 2 4.28 -11.60 4.10
N ALA A 3 3.29 -12.39 3.65
CA ALA A 3 1.96 -11.89 3.31
C ALA A 3 1.23 -11.27 4.52
N VAL A 4 1.42 -11.82 5.73
CA VAL A 4 0.86 -11.25 6.97
C VAL A 4 1.54 -9.92 7.30
N VAL A 5 2.87 -9.83 7.14
CA VAL A 5 3.60 -8.56 7.31
C VAL A 5 3.07 -7.50 6.33
N TYR A 6 2.85 -7.89 5.07
CA TYR A 6 2.33 -6.98 4.06
C TYR A 6 0.88 -6.57 4.32
N MET A 7 0.07 -7.48 4.87
CA MET A 7 -1.28 -7.16 5.35
C MET A 7 -1.22 -6.08 6.45
N PHE A 8 -0.36 -6.21 7.46
CA PHE A 8 -0.17 -5.20 8.49
C PHE A 8 0.31 -3.86 7.93
N ASN A 9 1.19 -3.88 6.93
CA ASN A 9 1.63 -2.67 6.23
C ASN A 9 0.44 -1.91 5.61
N PHE A 10 -0.49 -2.64 4.96
CA PHE A 10 -1.68 -2.01 4.37
C PHE A 10 -2.76 -1.65 5.38
N VAL A 11 -2.90 -2.39 6.49
CA VAL A 11 -3.76 -1.97 7.61
C VAL A 11 -3.31 -0.61 8.12
N ASP A 12 -2.01 -0.43 8.36
CA ASP A 12 -1.42 0.81 8.88
C ASP A 12 -1.64 2.00 7.92
N ARG A 13 -1.45 1.78 6.62
CA ARG A 13 -1.69 2.83 5.62
C ARG A 13 -3.15 3.25 5.54
N GLN A 14 -4.07 2.29 5.55
CA GLN A 14 -5.47 2.55 5.26
C GLN A 14 -6.27 2.98 6.49
N ILE A 15 -5.85 2.57 7.69
CA ILE A 15 -6.54 2.98 8.91
C ILE A 15 -6.62 4.51 9.02
N LEU A 16 -5.56 5.23 8.64
CA LEU A 16 -5.54 6.68 8.70
C LEU A 16 -6.64 7.32 7.83
N ALA A 17 -6.94 6.76 6.65
CA ALA A 17 -7.95 7.32 5.75
C ALA A 17 -9.34 7.37 6.39
N ILE A 18 -9.71 6.37 7.20
CA ILE A 18 -10.99 6.34 7.91
C ILE A 18 -10.96 7.19 9.19
N LEU A 19 -9.76 7.45 9.75
CA LEU A 19 -9.58 8.30 10.93
C LEU A 19 -9.57 9.80 10.62
N LEU A 20 -9.34 10.18 9.35
CA LEU A 20 -9.15 11.59 8.94
C LEU A 20 -10.26 12.53 9.41
N PRO A 21 -11.58 12.21 9.30
CA PRO A 21 -12.63 13.09 9.78
C PRO A 21 -12.50 13.39 11.27
N ALA A 22 -12.29 12.37 12.10
CA ALA A 22 -12.16 12.53 13.56
C ALA A 22 -10.91 13.34 13.94
N ILE A 23 -9.79 13.11 13.27
CA ILE A 23 -8.54 13.87 13.47
C ILE A 23 -8.71 15.33 13.07
N ARG A 24 -9.39 15.58 11.95
CA ARG A 24 -9.69 16.94 11.49
C ARG A 24 -10.51 17.72 12.50
N ASP A 25 -11.56 17.09 13.00
CA ASP A 25 -12.53 17.75 13.90
C ASP A 25 -11.89 18.03 15.28
N GLU A 26 -10.98 17.18 15.73
CA GLU A 26 -10.27 17.40 16.99
C GLU A 26 -9.17 18.47 16.89
N PHE A 27 -8.33 18.42 15.84
CA PHE A 27 -7.22 19.37 15.69
C PHE A 27 -7.60 20.64 14.94
N LEU A 28 -8.84 20.77 14.45
CA LEU A 28 -9.37 21.92 13.69
C LEU A 28 -8.47 22.34 12.52
N VAL A 29 -7.96 21.34 11.78
CA VAL A 29 -7.03 21.56 10.67
C VAL A 29 -7.73 21.51 9.30
N SER A 30 -7.11 22.16 8.30
CA SER A 30 -7.61 22.14 6.94
C SER A 30 -7.34 20.79 6.23
N ASP A 31 -8.14 20.50 5.20
CA ASP A 31 -7.93 19.33 4.34
C ASP A 31 -6.57 19.34 3.63
N THR A 32 -5.99 20.50 3.39
CA THR A 32 -4.64 20.64 2.83
C THR A 32 -3.59 20.07 3.79
N ILE A 33 -3.69 20.39 5.08
CA ILE A 33 -2.77 19.84 6.10
C ILE A 33 -2.95 18.33 6.21
N LEU A 34 -4.20 17.84 6.20
CA LEU A 34 -4.46 16.40 6.19
C LEU A 34 -3.88 15.71 4.95
N GLY A 35 -4.03 16.31 3.76
CA GLY A 35 -3.43 15.79 2.53
C GLY A 35 -1.91 15.73 2.57
N LEU A 36 -1.25 16.74 3.15
CA LEU A 36 0.19 16.72 3.38
C LEU A 36 0.62 15.57 4.31
N LEU A 37 -0.15 15.35 5.38
CA LEU A 37 0.09 14.27 6.35
C LEU A 37 -0.05 12.88 5.75
N VAL A 38 -1.18 12.62 5.08
CA VAL A 38 -1.53 11.29 4.55
C VAL A 38 -0.73 10.96 3.31
N GLY A 39 -0.57 11.95 2.42
CA GLY A 39 0.03 11.74 1.11
C GLY A 39 1.50 12.14 1.06
N THR A 40 1.76 13.45 1.11
CA THR A 40 3.08 13.98 0.70
C THR A 40 4.18 13.62 1.67
N ALA A 41 3.99 13.79 2.98
CA ALA A 41 5.01 13.50 3.98
C ALA A 41 5.38 12.01 3.96
N PHE A 42 4.38 11.13 4.00
CA PHE A 42 4.60 9.69 3.91
C PHE A 42 5.29 9.29 2.60
N ALA A 43 4.74 9.70 1.44
CA ALA A 43 5.24 9.30 0.12
C ALA A 43 6.66 9.78 -0.14
N LEU A 44 7.01 11.00 0.33
CA LEU A 44 8.34 11.56 0.16
C LEU A 44 9.39 10.71 0.89
N PHE A 45 9.19 10.45 2.18
CA PHE A 45 10.15 9.70 2.98
C PHE A 45 10.19 8.22 2.58
N TYR A 46 9.04 7.61 2.28
CA TYR A 46 8.96 6.26 1.73
C TYR A 46 9.78 6.12 0.44
N SER A 47 9.62 7.06 -0.51
CA SER A 47 10.29 7.02 -1.80
C SER A 47 11.79 7.31 -1.71
N ILE A 48 12.19 8.34 -0.96
CA ILE A 48 13.59 8.72 -0.80
C ILE A 48 14.37 7.61 -0.11
N LEU A 49 13.81 7.05 0.98
CA LEU A 49 14.49 6.02 1.76
C LEU A 49 14.33 4.61 1.19
N GLY A 50 13.35 4.39 0.32
CA GLY A 50 13.18 3.11 -0.37
C GLY A 50 14.43 2.68 -1.13
N ILE A 51 15.14 3.61 -1.78
CA ILE A 51 16.37 3.32 -2.54
C ILE A 51 17.52 2.88 -1.62
N PRO A 52 17.96 3.67 -0.62
CA PRO A 52 19.04 3.24 0.27
C PRO A 52 18.69 1.98 1.08
N ILE A 53 17.43 1.79 1.44
CA ILE A 53 16.99 0.58 2.14
C ILE A 53 17.00 -0.64 1.21
N ALA A 54 16.63 -0.50 -0.07
CA ALA A 54 16.76 -1.58 -1.05
C ALA A 54 18.23 -2.01 -1.20
N LEU A 55 19.16 -1.06 -1.27
CA LEU A 55 20.60 -1.35 -1.31
C LEU A 55 21.11 -2.00 -0.01
N LEU A 56 20.55 -1.62 1.12
CA LEU A 56 20.85 -2.28 2.38
C LEU A 56 20.32 -3.72 2.38
N ALA A 57 19.14 -3.96 1.79
CA ALA A 57 18.56 -5.29 1.63
C ALA A 57 19.45 -6.21 0.77
N ASP A 58 20.20 -5.66 -0.20
CA ASP A 58 21.15 -6.42 -1.02
C ASP A 58 22.39 -6.89 -0.25
N ARG A 59 22.72 -6.24 0.87
CA ARG A 59 23.97 -6.49 1.62
C ARG A 59 23.74 -7.08 2.99
N TRP A 60 22.58 -6.83 3.57
CA TRP A 60 22.28 -7.20 4.95
C TRP A 60 21.29 -8.36 5.02
N ASN A 61 21.03 -8.90 6.23
CA ASN A 61 20.05 -9.96 6.46
C ASN A 61 18.63 -9.40 6.28
N ARG A 62 17.92 -9.88 5.26
CA ARG A 62 16.62 -9.37 4.83
C ARG A 62 15.52 -9.61 5.87
N ARG A 63 15.55 -10.77 6.55
CA ARG A 63 14.66 -11.05 7.68
C ARG A 63 14.80 -10.01 8.79
N ASN A 64 16.05 -9.70 9.18
CA ASN A 64 16.31 -8.72 10.23
C ASN A 64 15.86 -7.33 9.79
N LEU A 65 16.10 -6.98 8.53
CA LEU A 65 15.66 -5.70 7.95
C LEU A 65 14.15 -5.57 8.01
N ILE A 66 13.39 -6.60 7.59
CA ILE A 66 11.92 -6.62 7.67
C ILE A 66 11.45 -6.50 9.13
N ALA A 67 12.06 -7.25 10.06
CA ALA A 67 11.66 -7.23 11.46
C ALA A 67 11.89 -5.83 12.10
N ILE A 68 13.03 -5.19 11.83
CA ILE A 68 13.33 -3.84 12.32
C ILE A 68 12.40 -2.81 11.66
N ALA A 69 12.21 -2.90 10.35
CA ALA A 69 11.31 -2.05 9.61
C ALA A 69 9.88 -2.13 10.18
N LEU A 70 9.38 -3.35 10.41
CA LEU A 70 8.08 -3.61 11.02
C LEU A 70 8.00 -3.05 12.45
N ALA A 71 9.03 -3.20 13.27
CA ALA A 71 9.08 -2.63 14.61
C ALA A 71 9.04 -1.08 14.58
N ILE A 72 9.78 -0.46 13.64
CA ILE A 72 9.82 1.00 13.50
C ILE A 72 8.43 1.52 13.10
N TRP A 73 7.84 1.04 11.99
CA TRP A 73 6.56 1.60 11.57
C TRP A 73 5.43 1.30 12.56
N SER A 74 5.38 0.10 13.14
CA SER A 74 4.36 -0.24 14.12
C SER A 74 4.51 0.56 15.43
N GLY A 75 5.74 0.80 15.86
CA GLY A 75 6.02 1.69 17.00
C GLY A 75 5.60 3.13 16.73
N MET A 76 5.91 3.66 15.54
CA MET A 76 5.50 5.00 15.12
C MET A 76 3.98 5.11 14.94
N THR A 77 3.32 4.02 14.51
CA THR A 77 1.86 3.95 14.46
C THR A 77 1.27 4.01 15.86
N ALA A 78 1.76 3.22 16.81
CA ALA A 78 1.33 3.32 18.20
C ALA A 78 1.57 4.72 18.78
N LEU A 79 2.74 5.34 18.52
CA LEU A 79 3.05 6.70 18.91
C LEU A 79 2.11 7.75 18.28
N SER A 80 1.55 7.49 17.09
CA SER A 80 0.53 8.35 16.47
C SER A 80 -0.72 8.50 17.37
N GLY A 81 -1.07 7.48 18.15
CA GLY A 81 -2.16 7.53 19.13
C GLY A 81 -1.88 8.46 20.32
N LEU A 82 -0.61 8.79 20.60
CA LEU A 82 -0.21 9.72 21.67
C LEU A 82 -0.09 11.17 21.18
N ALA A 83 -0.33 11.46 19.92
CA ALA A 83 -0.15 12.79 19.35
C ALA A 83 -1.10 13.80 20.01
N ALA A 84 -0.53 14.85 20.63
CA ALA A 84 -1.28 15.95 21.24
C ALA A 84 -1.58 17.09 20.24
N ASN A 85 -0.94 17.07 19.08
CA ASN A 85 -1.17 18.04 18.00
C ASN A 85 -0.83 17.43 16.64
N ILE A 86 -1.24 18.13 15.58
CA ILE A 86 -1.10 17.68 14.20
C ILE A 86 0.37 17.48 13.78
N TRP A 87 1.31 18.25 14.31
CA TRP A 87 2.72 18.16 13.96
C TRP A 87 3.39 16.92 14.55
N GLN A 88 3.00 16.53 15.77
CA GLN A 88 3.45 15.26 16.37
C GLN A 88 2.92 14.07 15.56
N LEU A 89 1.65 14.12 15.14
CA LEU A 89 1.08 13.11 14.27
C LEU A 89 1.83 13.06 12.93
N ALA A 90 2.14 14.22 12.33
CA ALA A 90 2.92 14.31 11.10
C ALA A 90 4.28 13.64 11.23
N LEU A 91 5.00 13.95 12.31
CA LEU A 91 6.32 13.37 12.57
C LEU A 91 6.26 11.85 12.76
N ALA A 92 5.25 11.37 13.48
CA ALA A 92 5.02 9.94 13.62
C ALA A 92 4.73 9.27 12.26
N ARG A 93 3.92 9.90 11.39
CA ARG A 93 3.64 9.40 10.03
C ARG A 93 4.87 9.39 9.11
N VAL A 94 5.78 10.35 9.26
CA VAL A 94 7.12 10.31 8.62
C VAL A 94 7.87 9.06 9.08
N GLY A 95 7.91 8.78 10.38
CA GLY A 95 8.55 7.58 10.92
C GLY A 95 7.92 6.27 10.42
N VAL A 96 6.59 6.25 10.26
CA VAL A 96 5.90 5.13 9.60
C VAL A 96 6.42 4.94 8.16
N GLY A 97 6.47 6.03 7.36
CA GLY A 97 6.96 5.96 5.98
C GLY A 97 8.40 5.45 5.88
N ILE A 98 9.27 5.87 6.81
CA ILE A 98 10.65 5.37 6.92
C ILE A 98 10.68 3.86 7.18
N GLY A 99 9.89 3.39 8.14
CA GLY A 99 9.81 1.98 8.49
C GLY A 99 9.27 1.14 7.34
N GLU A 100 8.15 1.55 6.75
CA GLU A 100 7.49 0.80 5.67
C GLU A 100 8.33 0.65 4.40
N ALA A 101 9.22 1.60 4.11
CA ALA A 101 10.16 1.50 3.00
C ALA A 101 11.07 0.25 3.09
N GLY A 102 11.27 -0.29 4.30
CA GLY A 102 12.07 -1.49 4.56
C GLY A 102 11.32 -2.82 4.39
N CYS A 103 10.08 -2.82 3.92
CA CYS A 103 9.27 -4.05 3.83
C CYS A 103 9.37 -4.72 2.45
N SER A 104 8.92 -4.03 1.39
CA SER A 104 8.70 -4.66 0.09
C SER A 104 9.98 -5.12 -0.63
N PRO A 105 11.08 -4.33 -0.71
CA PRO A 105 12.27 -4.76 -1.42
C PRO A 105 12.88 -6.05 -0.85
N PRO A 106 13.13 -6.18 0.47
CA PRO A 106 13.67 -7.41 1.01
C PRO A 106 12.70 -8.59 0.94
N ALA A 107 11.37 -8.35 1.05
CA ALA A 107 10.37 -9.41 0.92
C ALA A 107 10.35 -10.00 -0.50
N HIS A 108 10.36 -9.15 -1.53
CA HIS A 108 10.44 -9.59 -2.93
C HIS A 108 11.72 -10.38 -3.20
N SER A 109 12.86 -9.90 -2.69
CA SER A 109 14.15 -10.60 -2.81
C SER A 109 14.11 -11.99 -2.15
N MET A 110 13.55 -12.09 -0.92
CA MET A 110 13.40 -13.37 -0.23
C MET A 110 12.49 -14.34 -0.98
N ILE A 111 11.35 -13.87 -1.51
CA ILE A 111 10.43 -14.70 -2.29
C ILE A 111 11.11 -15.21 -3.57
N SER A 112 11.89 -14.36 -4.24
CA SER A 112 12.62 -14.74 -5.45
C SER A 112 13.69 -15.81 -5.17
N ASP A 113 14.30 -15.82 -3.99
CA ASP A 113 15.27 -16.83 -3.60
C ASP A 113 14.63 -18.13 -3.07
N LEU A 114 13.41 -18.05 -2.52
CA LEU A 114 12.69 -19.23 -2.00
C LEU A 114 12.00 -20.04 -3.09
N TYR A 115 11.53 -19.39 -4.16
CA TYR A 115 10.72 -20.02 -5.19
C TYR A 115 11.40 -19.97 -6.56
N PRO A 116 11.41 -21.10 -7.31
CA PRO A 116 11.93 -21.12 -8.67
C PRO A 116 11.10 -20.24 -9.60
N PRO A 117 11.64 -19.81 -10.77
CA PRO A 117 10.96 -18.88 -11.68
C PRO A 117 9.52 -19.27 -12.04
N GLU A 118 9.24 -20.58 -12.18
CA GLU A 118 7.93 -21.12 -12.57
C GLU A 118 6.87 -20.94 -11.47
N GLN A 119 7.26 -20.84 -10.20
CA GLN A 119 6.37 -20.69 -9.05
C GLN A 119 6.38 -19.29 -8.45
N ARG A 120 7.30 -18.44 -8.90
CA ARG A 120 7.55 -17.11 -8.34
C ARG A 120 6.33 -16.19 -8.48
N SER A 121 5.65 -16.23 -9.61
CA SER A 121 4.43 -15.44 -9.84
C SER A 121 3.32 -15.82 -8.87
N THR A 122 3.11 -17.11 -8.61
CA THR A 122 2.12 -17.57 -7.63
C THR A 122 2.48 -17.15 -6.21
N ALA A 123 3.75 -17.27 -5.82
CA ALA A 123 4.22 -16.86 -4.49
C ALA A 123 4.07 -15.34 -4.28
N MET A 124 4.37 -14.54 -5.31
CA MET A 124 4.12 -13.09 -5.32
C MET A 124 2.63 -12.78 -5.24
N GLY A 125 1.79 -13.53 -5.96
CA GLY A 125 0.33 -13.42 -5.88
C GLY A 125 -0.17 -13.64 -4.45
N VAL A 126 0.29 -14.68 -3.76
CA VAL A 126 -0.05 -14.92 -2.34
C VAL A 126 0.44 -13.78 -1.45
N TYR A 127 1.65 -13.26 -1.69
CA TYR A 127 2.17 -12.11 -0.95
C TYR A 127 1.29 -10.87 -1.13
N THR A 128 0.87 -10.57 -2.36
CA THR A 128 0.04 -9.40 -2.68
C THR A 128 -1.40 -9.51 -2.18
N LEU A 129 -1.92 -10.72 -1.90
CA LEU A 129 -3.21 -10.87 -1.20
C LEU A 129 -3.23 -10.15 0.16
N GLY A 130 -2.05 -9.97 0.77
CA GLY A 130 -1.90 -9.14 1.97
C GLY A 130 -2.43 -7.72 1.79
N ILE A 131 -2.33 -7.14 0.58
CA ILE A 131 -2.86 -5.80 0.27
C ILE A 131 -4.37 -5.76 0.50
N SER A 132 -5.12 -6.61 -0.22
CA SER A 132 -6.58 -6.64 -0.17
C SER A 132 -7.09 -7.01 1.23
N ALA A 133 -6.45 -7.98 1.89
CA ALA A 133 -6.78 -8.35 3.27
C ALA A 133 -6.51 -7.21 4.25
N GLY A 134 -5.40 -6.50 4.09
CA GLY A 134 -5.05 -5.34 4.93
C GLY A 134 -6.03 -4.18 4.76
N ILE A 135 -6.38 -3.84 3.51
CA ILE A 135 -7.37 -2.81 3.21
C ILE A 135 -8.74 -3.18 3.82
N MET A 136 -9.17 -4.43 3.60
CA MET A 136 -10.44 -4.91 4.14
C MET A 136 -10.48 -4.80 5.66
N LEU A 137 -9.46 -5.26 6.37
CA LEU A 137 -9.38 -5.19 7.82
C LEU A 137 -9.35 -3.75 8.33
N ALA A 138 -8.58 -2.87 7.67
CA ALA A 138 -8.47 -1.47 8.06
C ALA A 138 -9.84 -0.77 8.03
N TYR A 139 -10.61 -0.96 6.97
CA TYR A 139 -11.91 -0.32 6.84
C TYR A 139 -12.99 -0.98 7.71
N LEU A 140 -13.05 -2.32 7.76
CA LEU A 140 -14.04 -3.03 8.60
C LEU A 140 -13.82 -2.76 10.09
N ALA A 141 -12.60 -2.94 10.58
CA ALA A 141 -12.28 -2.73 11.98
C ALA A 141 -12.17 -1.24 12.32
N GLY A 142 -11.56 -0.45 11.44
CA GLY A 142 -11.31 0.98 11.67
C GLY A 142 -12.58 1.79 11.86
N GLY A 143 -13.61 1.58 11.02
CA GLY A 143 -14.90 2.25 11.17
C GLY A 143 -15.54 1.98 12.52
N TRP A 144 -15.56 0.70 12.94
CA TRP A 144 -16.12 0.31 14.24
C TRP A 144 -15.30 0.86 15.42
N VAL A 145 -13.97 0.79 15.36
CA VAL A 145 -13.09 1.28 16.42
C VAL A 145 -13.24 2.79 16.61
N VAL A 146 -13.27 3.56 15.52
CA VAL A 146 -13.41 5.03 15.59
C VAL A 146 -14.70 5.45 16.25
N GLU A 147 -15.82 4.81 15.89
CA GLU A 147 -17.13 5.18 16.42
C GLU A 147 -17.33 4.79 17.88
N ASN A 148 -16.78 3.63 18.31
CA ASN A 148 -17.06 3.07 19.64
C ASN A 148 -15.94 3.30 20.67
N ILE A 149 -14.71 3.52 20.23
CA ILE A 149 -13.54 3.58 21.13
C ILE A 149 -12.80 4.91 20.95
N GLY A 150 -12.43 5.25 19.70
CA GLY A 150 -11.73 6.48 19.35
C GLY A 150 -10.62 6.28 18.32
N TRP A 151 -10.17 7.39 17.70
CA TRP A 151 -9.14 7.32 16.67
C TRP A 151 -7.73 7.07 17.25
N ARG A 152 -7.47 7.49 18.50
CA ARG A 152 -6.19 7.25 19.17
C ARG A 152 -5.98 5.77 19.45
N GLU A 153 -7.00 5.13 19.97
CA GLU A 153 -7.03 3.71 20.29
C GLU A 153 -6.89 2.84 19.05
N ALA A 154 -7.42 3.30 17.90
CA ALA A 154 -7.22 2.64 16.62
C ALA A 154 -5.74 2.49 16.27
N PHE A 155 -4.91 3.50 16.52
CA PHE A 155 -3.47 3.43 16.31
C PHE A 155 -2.77 2.43 17.25
N PHE A 156 -3.22 2.31 18.49
CA PHE A 156 -2.69 1.28 19.41
C PHE A 156 -3.10 -0.12 19.01
N ILE A 157 -4.36 -0.31 18.58
CA ILE A 157 -4.90 -1.60 18.12
C ILE A 157 -4.14 -2.10 16.89
N VAL A 158 -3.66 -1.22 16.04
CA VAL A 158 -2.85 -1.59 14.86
C VAL A 158 -1.36 -1.71 15.20
N GLY A 159 -0.81 -0.74 15.93
CA GLY A 159 0.63 -0.66 16.17
C GLY A 159 1.16 -1.73 17.12
N ILE A 160 0.45 -2.00 18.23
CA ILE A 160 0.94 -2.97 19.25
C ILE A 160 1.03 -4.39 18.69
N PRO A 161 0.01 -4.94 18.00
CA PRO A 161 0.14 -6.25 17.37
C PRO A 161 1.24 -6.31 16.30
N GLY A 162 1.50 -5.20 15.59
CA GLY A 162 2.60 -5.12 14.64
C GLY A 162 3.98 -5.24 15.31
N LEU A 163 4.17 -4.66 16.50
CA LEU A 163 5.40 -4.86 17.29
C LEU A 163 5.57 -6.34 17.70
N LEU A 164 4.50 -7.00 18.11
CA LEU A 164 4.54 -8.44 18.42
C LEU A 164 4.87 -9.26 17.17
N LEU A 165 4.27 -8.90 16.02
CA LEU A 165 4.58 -9.56 14.75
C LEU A 165 6.04 -9.37 14.35
N ALA A 166 6.67 -8.23 14.66
CA ALA A 166 8.09 -8.03 14.41
C ALA A 166 8.98 -9.04 15.16
N VAL A 167 8.64 -9.35 16.41
CA VAL A 167 9.31 -10.39 17.20
C VAL A 167 9.06 -11.76 16.58
N VAL A 168 7.84 -12.07 16.18
CA VAL A 168 7.49 -13.33 15.51
C VAL A 168 8.29 -13.49 14.21
N VAL A 169 8.34 -12.47 13.37
CA VAL A 169 9.14 -12.48 12.12
C VAL A 169 10.61 -12.74 12.43
N ARG A 170 11.18 -12.05 13.43
CA ARG A 170 12.59 -12.21 13.80
C ARG A 170 12.93 -13.62 14.26
N THR A 171 12.01 -14.30 14.92
CA THR A 171 12.23 -15.62 15.54
C THR A 171 11.81 -16.79 14.65
N THR A 172 10.82 -16.62 13.77
CA THR A 172 10.25 -17.75 12.99
C THR A 172 10.61 -17.75 11.51
N VAL A 173 10.88 -16.59 10.90
CA VAL A 173 11.22 -16.51 9.48
C VAL A 173 12.67 -16.93 9.28
N ILE A 174 12.91 -17.82 8.33
CA ILE A 174 14.26 -18.26 7.95
C ILE A 174 14.75 -17.39 6.80
N GLU A 175 15.98 -16.87 6.90
CA GLU A 175 16.65 -16.14 5.82
C GLU A 175 17.10 -17.13 4.73
N PRO A 176 16.60 -17.05 3.49
CA PRO A 176 17.08 -17.92 2.42
C PRO A 176 18.47 -17.49 1.95
N PRO A 177 19.33 -18.45 1.55
CA PRO A 177 20.58 -18.11 0.87
C PRO A 177 20.31 -17.33 -0.41
N ARG A 178 21.15 -16.34 -0.72
CA ARG A 178 21.01 -15.52 -1.93
C ARG A 178 21.25 -16.35 -3.19
N GLY A 179 20.39 -16.14 -4.21
CA GLY A 179 20.46 -16.90 -5.46
C GLY A 179 20.10 -18.39 -5.34
N HIS A 180 19.51 -18.80 -4.21
CA HIS A 180 19.23 -20.22 -3.92
C HIS A 180 18.35 -20.88 -4.99
N SER A 181 17.30 -20.25 -5.44
CA SER A 181 16.36 -20.82 -6.42
C SER A 181 16.94 -20.95 -7.83
N GLU A 182 17.99 -20.19 -8.16
CA GLU A 182 18.62 -20.18 -9.50
C GLU A 182 20.03 -20.83 -9.48
N ASN A 183 20.49 -21.37 -8.36
CA ASN A 183 21.86 -21.89 -8.16
C ASN A 183 22.95 -20.88 -8.61
N ARG A 184 22.67 -19.59 -8.49
CA ARG A 184 23.62 -18.52 -8.82
C ARG A 184 24.35 -18.08 -7.56
N ALA A 185 25.69 -18.16 -7.61
CA ALA A 185 26.51 -17.53 -6.58
C ALA A 185 26.39 -15.99 -6.72
N ASP A 186 26.12 -15.31 -5.61
CA ASP A 186 26.21 -13.85 -5.56
C ASP A 186 27.65 -13.43 -5.90
N LYS A 187 27.86 -12.78 -7.04
CA LYS A 187 29.20 -12.33 -7.47
C LYS A 187 29.70 -11.10 -6.73
N GLY A 188 28.85 -10.50 -5.85
CA GLY A 188 29.22 -9.33 -5.05
C GLY A 188 29.47 -8.05 -5.86
N GLU A 189 29.33 -8.08 -7.18
CA GLU A 189 29.53 -6.92 -8.06
C GLU A 189 28.21 -6.13 -8.18
N HIS A 190 28.10 -5.03 -7.46
CA HIS A 190 26.96 -4.11 -7.58
C HIS A 190 27.39 -2.85 -8.36
N PRO A 191 26.74 -2.52 -9.48
CA PRO A 191 27.06 -1.31 -10.22
C PRO A 191 26.82 -0.07 -9.34
N PRO A 192 27.59 1.02 -9.55
CA PRO A 192 27.36 2.26 -8.83
C PRO A 192 25.94 2.77 -9.07
N ILE A 193 25.27 3.23 -8.01
CA ILE A 193 23.87 3.73 -8.07
C ILE A 193 23.70 4.77 -9.18
N LEU A 194 24.64 5.70 -9.28
CA LEU A 194 24.59 6.76 -10.28
C LEU A 194 24.57 6.21 -11.70
N ALA A 195 25.36 5.14 -11.98
CA ALA A 195 25.37 4.47 -13.28
C ALA A 195 24.01 3.81 -13.59
N VAL A 196 23.38 3.20 -12.59
CA VAL A 196 22.03 2.63 -12.73
C VAL A 196 21.01 3.72 -13.06
N PHE A 197 21.01 4.83 -12.32
CA PHE A 197 20.13 5.96 -12.59
C PHE A 197 20.35 6.54 -13.99
N GLN A 198 21.59 6.78 -14.38
CA GLN A 198 21.91 7.28 -15.71
C GLN A 198 21.43 6.34 -16.81
N PHE A 199 21.63 5.02 -16.63
CA PHE A 199 21.13 4.02 -17.57
C PHE A 199 19.60 4.04 -17.68
N LEU A 200 18.87 4.10 -16.58
CA LEU A 200 17.41 4.12 -16.56
C LEU A 200 16.84 5.40 -17.17
N LEU A 201 17.42 6.57 -16.84
CA LEU A 201 16.98 7.87 -17.38
C LEU A 201 17.22 8.01 -18.89
N GLN A 202 18.17 7.27 -19.46
CA GLN A 202 18.39 7.24 -20.90
C GLN A 202 17.38 6.37 -21.66
N ARG A 203 16.58 5.54 -20.94
CA ARG A 203 15.59 4.64 -21.55
C ARG A 203 14.21 5.29 -21.59
N ARG A 204 13.79 5.75 -22.78
CA ARG A 204 12.46 6.37 -22.99
C ARG A 204 11.31 5.47 -22.50
N SER A 205 11.39 4.16 -22.75
CA SER A 205 10.37 3.21 -22.27
C SER A 205 10.24 3.23 -20.74
N PHE A 206 11.36 3.27 -20.01
CA PHE A 206 11.36 3.36 -18.56
C PHE A 206 10.70 4.66 -18.08
N LEU A 207 11.07 5.80 -18.69
CA LEU A 207 10.50 7.11 -18.31
C LEU A 207 8.99 7.15 -18.53
N HIS A 208 8.49 6.68 -19.69
CA HIS A 208 7.04 6.64 -19.95
C HIS A 208 6.30 5.73 -18.95
N MET A 209 6.86 4.55 -18.66
CA MET A 209 6.28 3.65 -17.68
C MET A 209 6.31 4.24 -16.26
N ALA A 210 7.41 4.86 -15.86
CA ALA A 210 7.55 5.49 -14.54
C ALA A 210 6.57 6.66 -14.36
N VAL A 211 6.42 7.52 -15.38
CA VAL A 211 5.45 8.63 -15.36
C VAL A 211 4.02 8.09 -15.34
N GLY A 212 3.69 7.10 -16.17
CA GLY A 212 2.36 6.49 -16.19
C GLY A 212 2.00 5.84 -14.85
N ALA A 213 2.90 5.04 -14.28
CA ALA A 213 2.71 4.43 -12.96
C ALA A 213 2.60 5.49 -11.85
N GLY A 214 3.41 6.56 -11.92
CA GLY A 214 3.36 7.66 -10.97
C GLY A 214 2.02 8.39 -10.99
N LEU A 215 1.49 8.73 -12.18
CA LEU A 215 0.19 9.37 -12.33
C LEU A 215 -0.95 8.46 -11.87
N SER A 216 -0.93 7.17 -12.20
CA SER A 216 -1.92 6.20 -11.74
C SER A 216 -1.90 6.04 -10.22
N SER A 217 -0.71 5.94 -9.63
CA SER A 217 -0.55 5.87 -8.17
C SER A 217 -1.04 7.14 -7.49
N PHE A 218 -0.70 8.32 -8.03
CA PHE A 218 -1.17 9.60 -7.50
C PHE A 218 -2.71 9.68 -7.47
N ALA A 219 -3.37 9.33 -8.57
CA ALA A 219 -4.82 9.32 -8.65
C ALA A 219 -5.42 8.26 -7.70
N GLY A 220 -4.89 7.06 -7.68
CA GLY A 220 -5.36 5.97 -6.81
C GLY A 220 -5.25 6.32 -5.32
N TYR A 221 -4.11 6.85 -4.88
CA TYR A 221 -3.95 7.27 -3.48
C TYR A 221 -4.84 8.45 -3.11
N ALA A 222 -5.05 9.41 -4.01
CA ALA A 222 -5.97 10.53 -3.77
C ALA A 222 -7.41 10.01 -3.54
N VAL A 223 -7.88 9.10 -4.41
CA VAL A 223 -9.21 8.49 -4.26
C VAL A 223 -9.32 7.72 -2.94
N ILE A 224 -8.43 6.77 -2.70
CA ILE A 224 -8.47 5.93 -1.49
C ILE A 224 -8.42 6.77 -0.21
N SER A 225 -7.61 7.82 -0.17
CA SER A 225 -7.43 8.63 1.04
C SER A 225 -8.61 9.57 1.33
N PHE A 226 -9.22 10.14 0.30
CA PHE A 226 -10.25 11.16 0.49
C PHE A 226 -11.67 10.70 0.19
N PHE A 227 -11.86 9.56 -0.46
CA PHE A 227 -13.18 9.02 -0.77
C PHE A 227 -14.06 8.78 0.48
N PRO A 228 -13.53 8.25 1.62
CA PRO A 228 -14.32 8.15 2.84
C PRO A 228 -14.84 9.52 3.31
N SER A 229 -13.97 10.52 3.34
CA SER A 229 -14.34 11.88 3.72
C SER A 229 -15.38 12.50 2.78
N PHE A 230 -15.28 12.22 1.47
CA PHE A 230 -16.27 12.66 0.47
C PHE A 230 -17.65 12.07 0.77
N ILE A 231 -17.75 10.76 0.97
CA ILE A 231 -19.05 10.10 1.24
C ILE A 231 -19.67 10.60 2.55
N ILE A 232 -18.89 10.73 3.62
CA ILE A 232 -19.38 11.23 4.91
C ILE A 232 -19.93 12.67 4.75
N ARG A 233 -19.18 13.56 4.10
CA ARG A 233 -19.56 14.98 3.97
C ARG A 233 -20.71 15.21 3.00
N SER A 234 -20.79 14.45 1.92
CA SER A 234 -21.80 14.67 0.86
C SER A 234 -23.13 14.02 1.17
N TYR A 235 -23.12 12.92 1.95
CA TYR A 235 -24.31 12.09 2.16
C TYR A 235 -24.62 11.82 3.63
N ASP A 236 -23.84 12.36 4.58
CA ASP A 236 -24.02 12.16 6.02
C ASP A 236 -24.09 10.67 6.44
N MET A 237 -23.26 9.85 5.80
CA MET A 237 -23.25 8.41 6.02
C MET A 237 -22.45 8.05 7.29
N GLN A 238 -23.00 7.14 8.11
CA GLN A 238 -22.32 6.66 9.31
C GLN A 238 -20.99 5.96 8.97
N ILE A 239 -19.96 6.25 9.76
CA ILE A 239 -18.58 5.77 9.50
C ILE A 239 -18.45 4.25 9.54
N VAL A 240 -19.18 3.56 10.43
CA VAL A 240 -19.19 2.08 10.50
C VAL A 240 -19.77 1.47 9.22
N LEU A 241 -20.90 2.00 8.77
CA LEU A 241 -21.53 1.51 7.55
C LEU A 241 -20.66 1.75 6.31
N LEU A 242 -20.04 2.94 6.24
CA LEU A 242 -19.09 3.28 5.18
C LEU A 242 -17.86 2.36 5.23
N GLY A 243 -17.27 2.14 6.40
CA GLY A 243 -16.14 1.23 6.60
C GLY A 243 -16.47 -0.19 6.14
N THR A 244 -17.67 -0.68 6.45
CA THR A 244 -18.14 -1.98 5.99
C THR A 244 -18.20 -2.06 4.46
N TRP A 245 -18.82 -1.08 3.81
CA TRP A 245 -18.90 -1.02 2.36
C TRP A 245 -17.52 -0.94 1.69
N LEU A 246 -16.65 -0.04 2.15
CA LEU A 246 -15.32 0.13 1.59
C LEU A 246 -14.44 -1.09 1.84
N GLY A 247 -14.53 -1.70 3.02
CA GLY A 247 -13.82 -2.94 3.32
C GLY A 247 -14.18 -4.07 2.36
N LEU A 248 -15.47 -4.26 2.09
CA LEU A 248 -15.93 -5.28 1.14
C LEU A 248 -15.57 -4.92 -0.31
N ILE A 249 -15.78 -3.68 -0.74
CA ILE A 249 -15.49 -3.26 -2.11
C ILE A 249 -13.98 -3.34 -2.39
N LEU A 250 -13.16 -2.69 -1.59
CA LEU A 250 -11.71 -2.63 -1.82
C LEU A 250 -11.02 -3.97 -1.51
N GLY A 251 -11.53 -4.71 -0.51
CA GLY A 251 -11.00 -6.03 -0.18
C GLY A 251 -11.36 -7.10 -1.22
N ILE A 252 -12.64 -7.27 -1.52
CA ILE A 252 -13.11 -8.34 -2.40
C ILE A 252 -13.01 -7.93 -3.87
N ALA A 253 -13.66 -6.82 -4.27
CA ALA A 253 -13.65 -6.40 -5.67
C ALA A 253 -12.26 -5.94 -6.12
N GLY A 254 -11.53 -5.19 -5.26
CA GLY A 254 -10.14 -4.83 -5.50
C GLY A 254 -9.21 -6.06 -5.58
N GLY A 255 -9.36 -7.02 -4.67
CA GLY A 255 -8.61 -8.29 -4.70
C GLY A 255 -8.87 -9.10 -5.98
N PHE A 256 -10.14 -9.17 -6.42
CA PHE A 256 -10.48 -9.76 -7.70
C PHE A 256 -9.87 -9.00 -8.88
N GLY A 257 -9.82 -7.65 -8.79
CA GLY A 257 -9.17 -6.79 -9.77
C GLY A 257 -7.69 -7.09 -9.93
N PHE A 258 -6.94 -7.21 -8.83
CA PHE A 258 -5.52 -7.62 -8.85
C PHE A 258 -5.30 -8.95 -9.54
N PHE A 259 -6.13 -9.96 -9.21
CA PHE A 259 -6.01 -11.30 -9.81
C PHE A 259 -6.35 -11.27 -11.29
N SER A 260 -7.51 -10.72 -11.65
CA SER A 260 -7.99 -10.68 -13.04
C SER A 260 -7.14 -9.78 -13.93
N GLY A 261 -6.68 -8.64 -13.39
CA GLY A 261 -5.79 -7.70 -14.09
C GLY A 261 -4.47 -8.35 -14.50
N GLY A 262 -3.83 -9.08 -13.59
CA GLY A 262 -2.62 -9.86 -13.89
C GLY A 262 -2.88 -10.94 -14.95
N PHE A 263 -3.95 -11.71 -14.80
CA PHE A 263 -4.32 -12.75 -15.75
C PHE A 263 -4.58 -12.21 -17.17
N PHE A 264 -5.34 -11.13 -17.29
CA PHE A 264 -5.63 -10.52 -18.59
C PHE A 264 -4.41 -9.83 -19.19
N ALA A 265 -3.57 -9.19 -18.37
CA ALA A 265 -2.33 -8.59 -18.86
C ALA A 265 -1.40 -9.67 -19.45
N ASP A 266 -1.25 -10.81 -18.77
CA ASP A 266 -0.49 -11.95 -19.29
C ASP A 266 -1.13 -12.53 -20.57
N TYR A 267 -2.46 -12.70 -20.58
CA TYR A 267 -3.17 -13.23 -21.74
C TYR A 267 -2.97 -12.36 -22.99
N PHE A 268 -3.19 -11.05 -22.88
CA PHE A 268 -2.97 -10.10 -23.99
C PHE A 268 -1.50 -9.90 -24.33
N GLY A 269 -0.61 -10.02 -23.33
CA GLY A 269 0.84 -9.90 -23.51
C GLY A 269 1.50 -11.06 -24.25
N ARG A 270 0.88 -12.25 -24.29
CA ARG A 270 1.43 -13.47 -24.93
C ARG A 270 1.79 -13.29 -26.39
N THR A 271 1.04 -12.51 -27.16
CA THR A 271 1.31 -12.26 -28.57
C THR A 271 2.26 -11.11 -28.79
N ARG A 272 2.10 -10.01 -28.07
CA ARG A 272 2.96 -8.83 -28.09
C ARG A 272 2.85 -8.10 -26.75
N GLN A 273 3.96 -7.81 -26.11
CA GLN A 273 4.01 -7.04 -24.84
C GLN A 273 3.26 -5.70 -24.91
N ARG A 274 3.21 -5.07 -26.08
CA ARG A 274 2.46 -3.84 -26.34
C ARG A 274 0.95 -4.00 -26.07
N ASN A 275 0.39 -5.21 -26.28
CA ASN A 275 -1.04 -5.43 -26.06
C ASN A 275 -1.41 -5.40 -24.58
N ALA A 276 -0.53 -5.86 -23.68
CA ALA A 276 -0.71 -5.71 -22.24
C ALA A 276 -0.74 -4.22 -21.83
N LEU A 277 0.13 -3.38 -22.40
CA LEU A 277 0.12 -1.93 -22.13
C LEU A 277 -1.17 -1.26 -22.63
N TRP A 278 -1.67 -1.64 -23.81
CA TRP A 278 -2.95 -1.15 -24.32
C TRP A 278 -4.13 -1.59 -23.47
N PHE A 279 -4.10 -2.83 -22.96
CA PHE A 279 -5.11 -3.32 -22.03
C PHE A 279 -5.13 -2.48 -20.76
N ILE A 280 -3.97 -2.25 -20.13
CA ILE A 280 -3.87 -1.40 -18.93
C ILE A 280 -4.37 0.03 -19.23
N ALA A 281 -4.00 0.62 -20.35
CA ALA A 281 -4.47 1.96 -20.71
C ALA A 281 -6.00 2.01 -20.91
N ALA A 282 -6.58 1.00 -21.54
CA ALA A 282 -8.02 0.91 -21.73
C ALA A 282 -8.78 0.74 -20.42
N THR A 283 -8.27 -0.11 -19.51
CA THR A 283 -8.88 -0.30 -18.19
C THR A 283 -8.80 0.97 -17.34
N GLN A 284 -7.71 1.71 -17.36
CA GLN A 284 -7.58 3.00 -16.65
C GLN A 284 -8.55 4.06 -17.20
N LEU A 285 -8.72 4.14 -18.53
CA LEU A 285 -9.71 5.04 -19.14
C LEU A 285 -11.15 4.65 -18.76
N ALA A 286 -11.45 3.34 -18.77
CA ALA A 286 -12.76 2.85 -18.34
C ALA A 286 -13.03 3.14 -16.85
N ALA A 287 -12.03 2.95 -15.98
CA ALA A 287 -12.13 3.29 -14.57
C ALA A 287 -12.36 4.80 -14.35
N ALA A 288 -11.64 5.66 -15.08
CA ALA A 288 -11.83 7.12 -15.02
C ALA A 288 -13.23 7.53 -15.44
N ALA A 289 -13.75 6.98 -16.56
CA ALA A 289 -15.11 7.26 -17.01
C ALA A 289 -16.17 6.79 -16.01
N ALA A 290 -16.01 5.58 -15.45
CA ALA A 290 -16.92 5.04 -14.43
C ALA A 290 -16.89 5.88 -13.13
N SER A 291 -15.72 6.41 -12.76
CA SER A 291 -15.56 7.26 -11.56
C SER A 291 -16.39 8.57 -11.64
N VAL A 292 -16.65 9.10 -12.83
CA VAL A 292 -17.52 10.27 -12.98
C VAL A 292 -18.92 9.99 -12.44
N GLY A 293 -19.47 8.80 -12.73
CA GLY A 293 -20.78 8.38 -12.21
C GLY A 293 -20.81 8.28 -10.68
N VAL A 294 -19.70 7.85 -10.07
CA VAL A 294 -19.57 7.74 -8.60
C VAL A 294 -19.73 9.10 -7.93
N TYR A 295 -19.07 10.14 -8.46
CA TYR A 295 -19.12 11.49 -7.88
C TYR A 295 -20.41 12.25 -8.20
N LEU A 296 -21.17 11.83 -9.20
CA LEU A 296 -22.46 12.40 -9.58
C LEU A 296 -23.66 11.59 -9.04
N ALA A 297 -23.42 10.57 -8.24
CA ALA A 297 -24.46 9.70 -7.72
C ALA A 297 -25.43 10.45 -6.80
N PRO A 298 -26.74 10.17 -6.86
CA PRO A 298 -27.73 10.89 -6.04
C PRO A 298 -27.76 10.44 -4.57
N THR A 299 -27.19 9.27 -4.24
CA THR A 299 -27.18 8.71 -2.87
C THR A 299 -25.86 8.02 -2.57
N ALA A 300 -25.51 7.90 -1.27
CA ALA A 300 -24.32 7.19 -0.83
C ALA A 300 -24.26 5.74 -1.33
N HIS A 301 -25.38 5.02 -1.25
CA HIS A 301 -25.44 3.62 -1.71
C HIS A 301 -25.23 3.52 -3.22
N ALA A 302 -25.80 4.44 -4.01
CA ALA A 302 -25.56 4.48 -5.46
C ALA A 302 -24.08 4.76 -5.76
N ALA A 303 -23.45 5.73 -5.06
CA ALA A 303 -22.02 6.02 -5.20
C ALA A 303 -21.16 4.78 -4.88
N LEU A 304 -21.44 4.09 -3.79
CA LEU A 304 -20.69 2.91 -3.37
C LEU A 304 -20.86 1.72 -4.34
N LEU A 305 -22.07 1.47 -4.82
CA LEU A 305 -22.31 0.44 -5.84
C LEU A 305 -21.61 0.77 -7.16
N MET A 306 -21.65 2.04 -7.61
CA MET A 306 -20.93 2.48 -8.80
C MET A 306 -19.42 2.41 -8.60
N PHE A 307 -18.91 2.54 -7.37
CA PHE A 307 -17.48 2.48 -7.06
C PHE A 307 -16.90 1.06 -7.18
N ILE A 308 -17.71 0.00 -7.16
CA ILE A 308 -17.25 -1.37 -7.33
C ILE A 308 -16.46 -1.55 -8.64
N LEU A 309 -16.96 -0.99 -9.73
CA LEU A 309 -16.33 -1.13 -11.05
C LEU A 309 -14.96 -0.41 -11.12
N PRO A 310 -14.83 0.87 -10.78
CA PRO A 310 -13.52 1.52 -10.68
C PRO A 310 -12.56 0.80 -9.73
N ALA A 311 -13.02 0.37 -8.55
CA ALA A 311 -12.20 -0.34 -7.58
C ALA A 311 -11.66 -1.69 -8.12
N MET A 312 -12.42 -2.36 -8.97
CA MET A 312 -12.01 -3.62 -9.59
C MET A 312 -11.06 -3.41 -10.77
N ILE A 313 -11.25 -2.36 -11.57
CA ILE A 313 -10.51 -2.15 -12.82
C ILE A 313 -9.19 -1.38 -12.59
N SER A 314 -9.12 -0.50 -11.58
CA SER A 314 -7.94 0.34 -11.33
C SER A 314 -6.81 -0.36 -10.55
N ASN A 315 -7.06 -1.55 -10.04
CA ASN A 315 -6.09 -2.41 -9.35
C ASN A 315 -5.57 -3.49 -10.33
#